data_0564182782222086dccf4035c9a50c5e
#
_entry.id   0564182782222086dccf4035c9a50c5e
#
_cell.length_a   1.000
_cell.length_b   1.000
_cell.length_c   1.000
_cell.angle_alpha   90.00
_cell.angle_beta   90.00
_cell.angle_gamma   90.00
#
_symmetry.space_group_name_H-M   'P 1'
#
loop_
_entity.id
_entity.type
_entity.pdbx_description
1 polymer ?
#
loop_
_entity_poly.entity_id
_entity_poly.type
_entity_poly.pdbx_seq_one_letter_code
_entity_poly.pdbx_strand_id
1 'polypeptide(L)'
;MILITLMLSILITGCAPAATVAPTVAVEEPTAVVVQPTAVPAKPTAVPTEVPTEEVVAPVATLKIWADDTRTPILLAFADDFLAKYNVELLVEDLGRVQDIRSPMITSAPAGEGPDIFIGVHDWLGALIESGLVTPLDLGDKRGEFVESALQAFTYTDGKLYGVPYATENLGFFYNTELVTTPPTTWAEVLEIGRTLKADGKVQYAFAMAGGGYENLPVLTAFGGYIFGLDANGAWNPDDVGLDSPGMIAGVTYLTDAAKEGLIPTTADYETAHSLFETGQVPFLMAGPWALDRIRASGVPYAVTTFPDDGAPFLGVQGFMVNAFSENVLLAQTFLTEYVATEEFMQQIYETGLRPSAFKSVLATTDDPDLAAMGEAGVNAIPMPNIPEMGSVWTAWNNGIALAVSGEQTPDASMTDAANQVRSLILGALAGMINLPGSYQDQVGCGGQWDPACEDTAMELEDGGLYRLVVQLIAGDYEYKVAYDGAWTVNYGSDGAQDGPNYTLSLAADSTVTFTYDPETHLVVVTTE
;
A
#
# COMPACT_ATOMS: atom_id res chain seq x y z
N MET A 1 -1.86 10.89 62.08
CA MET A 1 -0.98 9.70 62.23
C MET A 1 -0.20 9.60 60.93
N ILE A 2 1.07 9.95 61.01
CA ILE A 2 2.05 10.09 59.95
C ILE A 2 2.55 8.70 59.58
N LEU A 3 2.57 8.33 58.30
CA LEU A 3 3.38 7.20 57.81
C LEU A 3 4.23 7.67 56.62
N ILE A 4 5.53 7.65 56.88
CA ILE A 4 6.63 7.99 56.02
C ILE A 4 6.85 6.81 55.06
N THR A 5 6.88 7.06 53.76
CA THR A 5 7.29 6.07 52.76
C THR A 5 8.71 6.39 52.30
N LEU A 6 9.59 5.44 52.50
CA LEU A 6 11.02 5.45 52.21
C LEU A 6 11.26 5.23 50.71
N MET A 7 11.90 6.19 50.03
CA MET A 7 12.44 5.99 48.71
C MET A 7 13.78 5.28 48.78
N LEU A 8 13.90 4.14 48.12
CA LEU A 8 15.16 3.41 47.94
C LEU A 8 15.67 3.67 46.52
N SER A 9 16.66 4.53 46.37
CA SER A 9 17.39 4.78 45.14
C SER A 9 18.45 3.70 44.94
N ILE A 10 18.32 2.85 43.92
CA ILE A 10 19.35 1.91 43.51
C ILE A 10 20.17 2.57 42.41
N LEU A 11 21.41 2.94 42.70
CA LEU A 11 22.46 3.30 41.74
C LEU A 11 23.00 2.00 41.15
N ILE A 12 22.78 1.78 39.86
CA ILE A 12 23.47 0.74 39.09
C ILE A 12 24.63 1.42 38.33
N THR A 13 25.84 1.22 38.83
CA THR A 13 27.09 1.51 38.15
C THR A 13 27.34 0.42 37.10
N GLY A 14 27.16 0.73 35.82
CA GLY A 14 27.51 -0.16 34.71
C GLY A 14 29.01 -0.07 34.43
N CYS A 15 29.74 -1.17 34.64
CA CYS A 15 31.08 -1.37 34.09
C CYS A 15 30.97 -1.78 32.62
N ALA A 16 31.54 -0.97 31.72
CA ALA A 16 31.80 -1.38 30.34
C ALA A 16 33.01 -2.31 30.28
N PRO A 17 32.96 -3.41 29.50
CA PRO A 17 34.15 -4.23 29.29
C PRO A 17 35.13 -3.56 28.31
N ALA A 18 36.42 -3.54 28.70
CA ALA A 18 37.52 -3.08 27.89
C ALA A 18 37.72 -3.98 26.66
N ALA A 19 37.90 -3.35 25.51
CA ALA A 19 38.24 -4.04 24.27
C ALA A 19 39.63 -4.67 24.40
N THR A 20 39.69 -6.00 24.26
CA THR A 20 40.94 -6.76 24.20
C THR A 20 41.52 -6.63 22.78
N VAL A 21 42.66 -6.00 22.67
CA VAL A 21 43.45 -5.93 21.43
C VAL A 21 44.13 -7.28 21.24
N ALA A 22 43.82 -7.99 20.14
CA ALA A 22 44.52 -9.19 19.73
C ALA A 22 45.94 -8.85 19.22
N PRO A 23 46.96 -9.69 19.52
CA PRO A 23 48.33 -9.42 19.06
C PRO A 23 48.45 -9.68 17.55
N THR A 24 49.04 -8.73 16.86
CA THR A 24 49.42 -8.86 15.46
C THR A 24 50.61 -9.82 15.34
N VAL A 25 50.39 -10.95 14.68
CA VAL A 25 51.45 -11.89 14.29
C VAL A 25 52.12 -11.31 13.05
N ALA A 26 53.42 -10.96 13.18
CA ALA A 26 54.25 -10.58 12.05
C ALA A 26 54.50 -11.82 11.18
N VAL A 27 54.10 -11.76 9.92
CA VAL A 27 54.46 -12.76 8.90
C VAL A 27 55.81 -12.36 8.33
N GLU A 28 56.85 -13.18 8.55
CA GLU A 28 58.13 -13.05 7.88
C GLU A 28 57.99 -13.30 6.37
N GLU A 29 58.48 -12.38 5.56
CA GLU A 29 58.61 -12.56 4.11
C GLU A 29 59.64 -13.67 3.80
N PRO A 30 59.36 -14.61 2.89
CA PRO A 30 60.37 -15.57 2.43
C PRO A 30 61.34 -14.89 1.45
N THR A 31 62.63 -14.99 1.78
CA THR A 31 63.73 -14.53 0.98
C THR A 31 63.75 -15.25 -0.38
N ALA A 32 63.68 -14.50 -1.47
CA ALA A 32 63.77 -15.01 -2.82
C ALA A 32 65.19 -15.50 -3.15
N VAL A 33 65.31 -16.77 -3.44
CA VAL A 33 66.54 -17.36 -4.03
C VAL A 33 66.50 -17.06 -5.53
N VAL A 34 67.46 -16.26 -5.97
CA VAL A 34 67.72 -15.98 -7.40
C VAL A 34 68.39 -17.20 -8.04
N VAL A 35 67.60 -17.96 -8.82
CA VAL A 35 68.16 -18.98 -9.70
C VAL A 35 68.27 -18.40 -11.12
N GLN A 36 69.48 -18.31 -11.64
CA GLN A 36 69.80 -17.83 -12.97
C GLN A 36 69.30 -18.86 -14.02
N PRO A 37 68.47 -18.52 -14.99
CA PRO A 37 68.03 -19.48 -16.00
C PRO A 37 69.11 -19.64 -17.09
N THR A 38 69.42 -20.89 -17.37
CA THR A 38 70.17 -21.28 -18.56
C THR A 38 69.31 -21.09 -19.81
N ALA A 39 69.87 -20.48 -20.83
CA ALA A 39 69.22 -20.18 -22.12
C ALA A 39 68.83 -21.44 -22.85
N VAL A 40 67.49 -21.58 -23.14
CA VAL A 40 66.91 -22.58 -24.06
C VAL A 40 66.61 -21.86 -25.37
N PRO A 41 66.90 -22.49 -26.57
CA PRO A 41 66.66 -21.82 -27.87
C PRO A 41 65.19 -21.52 -28.10
N ALA A 42 64.89 -20.33 -28.59
CA ALA A 42 63.55 -19.84 -28.87
C ALA A 42 62.91 -20.64 -30.01
N LYS A 43 61.70 -21.20 -29.69
CA LYS A 43 60.74 -21.69 -30.67
C LYS A 43 60.03 -20.49 -31.27
N PRO A 44 59.66 -20.48 -32.56
CA PRO A 44 58.98 -19.35 -33.19
C PRO A 44 57.67 -19.04 -32.48
N THR A 45 57.55 -17.82 -32.02
CA THR A 45 56.34 -17.26 -31.41
C THR A 45 55.27 -17.17 -32.49
N ALA A 46 54.18 -17.91 -32.31
CA ALA A 46 52.97 -17.69 -33.07
C ALA A 46 52.46 -16.29 -32.74
N VAL A 47 52.18 -15.49 -33.73
CA VAL A 47 51.51 -14.20 -33.63
C VAL A 47 50.16 -14.43 -32.94
N PRO A 48 49.83 -13.74 -31.85
CA PRO A 48 48.50 -13.81 -31.29
C PRO A 48 47.50 -13.33 -32.35
N THR A 49 46.60 -14.21 -32.76
CA THR A 49 45.42 -13.78 -33.50
C THR A 49 44.62 -12.92 -32.52
N GLU A 50 44.53 -11.62 -32.78
CA GLU A 50 43.61 -10.74 -32.07
C GLU A 50 42.23 -11.34 -32.20
N VAL A 51 41.68 -11.83 -31.11
CA VAL A 51 40.26 -12.12 -31.00
C VAL A 51 39.57 -10.76 -31.11
N PRO A 52 38.64 -10.56 -32.05
CA PRO A 52 37.93 -9.32 -32.12
C PRO A 52 37.29 -9.08 -30.74
N THR A 53 37.69 -8.03 -30.05
CA THR A 53 36.97 -7.53 -28.89
C THR A 53 35.62 -7.07 -29.46
N GLU A 54 34.56 -7.79 -29.15
CA GLU A 54 33.21 -7.29 -29.41
C GLU A 54 33.10 -5.95 -28.73
N GLU A 55 32.92 -4.91 -29.53
CA GLU A 55 32.70 -3.56 -29.01
C GLU A 55 31.35 -3.62 -28.26
N VAL A 56 31.39 -3.61 -26.93
CA VAL A 56 30.19 -3.55 -26.10
C VAL A 56 29.54 -2.20 -26.39
N VAL A 57 28.56 -2.19 -27.27
CA VAL A 57 27.78 -0.99 -27.59
C VAL A 57 26.99 -0.63 -26.32
N ALA A 58 27.23 0.56 -25.78
CA ALA A 58 26.48 1.04 -24.64
C ALA A 58 24.97 1.09 -24.95
N PRO A 59 24.09 0.81 -23.98
CA PRO A 59 22.65 0.93 -24.15
C PRO A 59 22.28 2.32 -24.67
N VAL A 60 21.32 2.36 -25.60
CA VAL A 60 20.83 3.64 -26.20
C VAL A 60 19.90 4.37 -25.26
N ALA A 61 19.29 3.66 -24.31
CA ALA A 61 18.44 4.20 -23.26
C ALA A 61 18.38 3.22 -22.07
N THR A 62 17.90 3.72 -20.95
CA THR A 62 17.56 2.92 -19.76
C THR A 62 16.09 3.16 -19.43
N LEU A 63 15.33 2.09 -19.18
CA LEU A 63 13.99 2.16 -18.61
C LEU A 63 14.06 1.82 -17.13
N LYS A 64 13.66 2.76 -16.28
CA LYS A 64 13.54 2.57 -14.86
C LYS A 64 12.15 2.04 -14.51
N ILE A 65 12.10 0.91 -13.80
CA ILE A 65 10.86 0.25 -13.42
C ILE A 65 10.80 0.09 -11.90
N TRP A 66 9.74 0.57 -11.26
CA TRP A 66 9.45 0.25 -9.87
C TRP A 66 8.49 -0.91 -9.77
N ALA A 67 8.96 -1.95 -9.09
CA ALA A 67 8.23 -3.20 -8.91
C ALA A 67 8.22 -3.63 -7.44
N ASP A 68 7.38 -4.61 -7.15
CA ASP A 68 7.36 -5.28 -5.86
C ASP A 68 8.32 -6.49 -5.85
N ASP A 69 8.50 -7.07 -4.67
CA ASP A 69 9.40 -8.20 -4.41
C ASP A 69 9.08 -9.45 -5.26
N THR A 70 7.83 -9.64 -5.66
CA THR A 70 7.39 -10.79 -6.47
C THR A 70 7.67 -10.58 -7.97
N ARG A 71 7.49 -9.34 -8.51
CA ARG A 71 7.63 -9.03 -9.95
C ARG A 71 9.04 -8.64 -10.33
N THR A 72 9.82 -8.10 -9.41
CA THR A 72 11.22 -7.73 -9.65
C THR A 72 12.05 -8.86 -10.26
N PRO A 73 12.07 -10.10 -9.71
CA PRO A 73 12.85 -11.17 -10.30
C PRO A 73 12.38 -11.58 -11.70
N ILE A 74 11.08 -11.46 -12.01
CA ILE A 74 10.53 -11.74 -13.33
C ILE A 74 11.03 -10.71 -14.35
N LEU A 75 10.90 -9.42 -14.04
CA LEU A 75 11.37 -8.33 -14.89
C LEU A 75 12.87 -8.45 -15.18
N LEU A 76 13.67 -8.78 -14.16
CA LEU A 76 15.10 -9.01 -14.31
C LEU A 76 15.42 -10.21 -15.22
N ALA A 77 14.59 -11.26 -15.22
CA ALA A 77 14.78 -12.41 -16.12
C ALA A 77 14.60 -12.04 -17.60
N PHE A 78 13.82 -11.00 -17.93
CA PHE A 78 13.65 -10.49 -19.28
C PHE A 78 14.64 -9.37 -19.66
N ALA A 79 15.43 -8.86 -18.73
CA ALA A 79 16.29 -7.70 -18.95
C ALA A 79 17.35 -7.93 -20.03
N ASP A 80 18.01 -9.09 -20.00
CA ASP A 80 19.06 -9.43 -20.97
C ASP A 80 18.51 -9.58 -22.40
N ASP A 81 17.34 -10.22 -22.55
CA ASP A 81 16.68 -10.38 -23.85
C ASP A 81 16.22 -9.02 -24.41
N PHE A 82 15.68 -8.16 -23.56
CA PHE A 82 15.27 -6.82 -23.95
C PHE A 82 16.48 -5.97 -24.36
N LEU A 83 17.56 -6.02 -23.58
CA LEU A 83 18.82 -5.36 -23.92
C LEU A 83 19.38 -5.86 -25.27
N ALA A 84 19.42 -7.17 -25.47
CA ALA A 84 19.94 -7.77 -26.71
C ALA A 84 19.10 -7.37 -27.95
N LYS A 85 17.78 -7.26 -27.79
CA LYS A 85 16.85 -7.00 -28.90
C LYS A 85 16.72 -5.51 -29.23
N TYR A 86 16.70 -4.65 -28.23
CA TYR A 86 16.43 -3.22 -28.40
C TYR A 86 17.59 -2.31 -28.02
N ASN A 87 18.68 -2.86 -27.48
CA ASN A 87 19.80 -2.11 -26.90
C ASN A 87 19.34 -1.11 -25.82
N VAL A 88 18.33 -1.48 -25.02
CA VAL A 88 17.77 -0.72 -23.91
C VAL A 88 17.97 -1.51 -22.62
N GLU A 89 18.55 -0.86 -21.61
CA GLU A 89 18.74 -1.43 -20.28
C GLU A 89 17.45 -1.33 -19.45
N LEU A 90 17.09 -2.38 -18.72
CA LEU A 90 16.03 -2.33 -17.70
C LEU A 90 16.66 -2.15 -16.32
N LEU A 91 16.40 -1.02 -15.68
CA LEU A 91 16.75 -0.76 -14.28
C LEU A 91 15.52 -1.02 -13.41
N VAL A 92 15.45 -2.21 -12.83
CA VAL A 92 14.33 -2.61 -11.97
C VAL A 92 14.70 -2.36 -10.51
N GLU A 93 13.90 -1.55 -9.82
CA GLU A 93 14.03 -1.26 -8.40
C GLU A 93 12.90 -1.94 -7.63
N ASP A 94 13.29 -2.79 -6.66
CA ASP A 94 12.37 -3.45 -5.74
C ASP A 94 12.02 -2.50 -4.59
N LEU A 95 10.74 -2.15 -4.45
CA LEU A 95 10.24 -1.30 -3.38
C LEU A 95 9.52 -2.09 -2.27
N GLY A 96 9.65 -3.42 -2.25
CA GLY A 96 8.99 -4.28 -1.28
C GLY A 96 7.58 -4.67 -1.72
N ARG A 97 6.56 -4.33 -0.97
CA ARG A 97 5.18 -4.67 -1.34
C ARG A 97 4.60 -3.65 -2.33
N VAL A 98 3.63 -4.08 -3.14
CA VAL A 98 2.99 -3.20 -4.12
C VAL A 98 2.45 -1.91 -3.49
N GLN A 99 1.90 -1.97 -2.27
CA GLN A 99 1.39 -0.79 -1.55
C GLN A 99 2.47 0.25 -1.24
N ASP A 100 3.72 -0.17 -1.13
CA ASP A 100 4.84 0.71 -0.80
C ASP A 100 5.31 1.56 -2.00
N ILE A 101 4.79 1.27 -3.22
CA ILE A 101 5.11 1.99 -4.47
C ILE A 101 4.34 3.31 -4.59
N ARG A 102 3.09 3.37 -4.11
CA ARG A 102 2.17 4.49 -4.35
C ARG A 102 2.71 5.84 -3.86
N SER A 103 3.10 5.89 -2.59
CA SER A 103 3.53 7.15 -1.96
C SER A 103 4.82 7.71 -2.56
N PRO A 104 5.90 6.91 -2.76
CA PRO A 104 7.07 7.37 -3.52
C PRO A 104 6.74 7.84 -4.93
N MET A 105 5.81 7.17 -5.64
CA MET A 105 5.42 7.57 -6.99
C MET A 105 4.80 8.98 -7.02
N ILE A 106 3.87 9.26 -6.10
CA ILE A 106 3.21 10.57 -5.99
C ILE A 106 4.23 11.68 -5.72
N THR A 107 5.24 11.42 -4.88
CA THR A 107 6.23 12.44 -4.48
C THR A 107 7.37 12.61 -5.48
N SER A 108 7.87 11.52 -6.08
CA SER A 108 9.08 11.56 -6.92
C SER A 108 8.79 11.85 -8.39
N ALA A 109 7.62 11.45 -8.92
CA ALA A 109 7.30 11.64 -10.32
C ALA A 109 7.29 13.12 -10.74
N PRO A 110 6.62 14.05 -10.02
CA PRO A 110 6.64 15.48 -10.38
C PRO A 110 8.02 16.12 -10.26
N ALA A 111 8.91 15.57 -9.42
CA ALA A 111 10.29 16.02 -9.28
C ALA A 111 11.21 15.50 -10.40
N GLY A 112 10.73 14.62 -11.30
CA GLY A 112 11.54 13.97 -12.34
C GLY A 112 12.45 12.86 -11.81
N GLU A 113 12.25 12.40 -10.58
CA GLU A 113 13.04 11.35 -9.93
C GLU A 113 12.34 9.98 -9.90
N GLY A 114 11.10 9.93 -10.38
CA GLY A 114 10.30 8.71 -10.45
C GLY A 114 10.80 7.68 -11.48
N PRO A 115 10.11 6.53 -11.58
CA PRO A 115 10.38 5.52 -12.61
C PRO A 115 9.76 5.93 -13.95
N ASP A 116 10.08 5.20 -15.03
CA ASP A 116 9.36 5.28 -16.30
C ASP A 116 8.07 4.45 -16.28
N ILE A 117 8.14 3.30 -15.60
CA ILE A 117 7.04 2.35 -15.42
C ILE A 117 6.95 1.98 -13.95
N PHE A 118 5.75 1.78 -13.45
CA PHE A 118 5.55 1.25 -12.10
C PHE A 118 4.37 0.27 -12.06
N ILE A 119 4.44 -0.63 -11.07
CA ILE A 119 3.34 -1.55 -10.76
C ILE A 119 2.41 -0.89 -9.76
N GLY A 120 1.11 -1.07 -9.95
CA GLY A 120 0.11 -0.57 -9.02
C GLY A 120 -1.22 -1.26 -9.12
N VAL A 121 -2.10 -0.92 -8.18
CA VAL A 121 -3.45 -1.44 -8.08
C VAL A 121 -4.41 -0.42 -8.70
N HIS A 122 -5.46 -0.91 -9.34
CA HIS A 122 -6.36 -0.08 -10.14
C HIS A 122 -7.17 0.95 -9.33
N ASP A 123 -7.36 0.74 -8.02
CA ASP A 123 -8.01 1.72 -7.14
C ASP A 123 -7.21 3.03 -6.95
N TRP A 124 -5.93 3.05 -7.36
CA TRP A 124 -5.12 4.29 -7.37
C TRP A 124 -5.40 5.14 -8.61
N LEU A 125 -6.00 4.54 -9.64
CA LEU A 125 -6.04 5.07 -10.99
C LEU A 125 -6.65 6.47 -11.05
N GLY A 126 -7.81 6.67 -10.45
CA GLY A 126 -8.49 7.96 -10.45
C GLY A 126 -7.62 9.08 -9.90
N ALA A 127 -7.07 8.89 -8.70
CA ALA A 127 -6.20 9.88 -8.07
C ALA A 127 -4.91 10.15 -8.88
N LEU A 128 -4.32 9.11 -9.50
CA LEU A 128 -3.12 9.28 -10.33
C LEU A 128 -3.41 10.02 -11.63
N ILE A 129 -4.59 9.82 -12.24
CA ILE A 129 -5.00 10.52 -13.46
C ILE A 129 -5.28 11.99 -13.17
N GLU A 130 -6.04 12.29 -12.11
CA GLU A 130 -6.35 13.67 -11.72
C GLU A 130 -5.12 14.47 -11.33
N SER A 131 -4.14 13.82 -10.71
CA SER A 131 -2.84 14.41 -10.41
C SER A 131 -1.90 14.47 -11.63
N GLY A 132 -2.32 14.00 -12.82
CA GLY A 132 -1.50 14.02 -14.04
C GLY A 132 -0.27 13.11 -13.98
N LEU A 133 -0.28 12.08 -13.12
CA LEU A 133 0.88 11.21 -12.85
C LEU A 133 1.02 10.05 -13.84
N VAL A 134 -0.04 9.69 -14.54
CA VAL A 134 -0.06 8.55 -15.47
C VAL A 134 -0.53 8.99 -16.87
N THR A 135 -0.01 8.31 -17.87
CA THR A 135 -0.37 8.54 -19.28
C THR A 135 -1.12 7.35 -19.85
N PRO A 136 -2.13 7.58 -20.72
CA PRO A 136 -2.86 6.48 -21.35
C PRO A 136 -1.96 5.71 -22.31
N LEU A 137 -2.31 4.44 -22.55
CA LEU A 137 -1.66 3.56 -23.50
C LEU A 137 -2.69 2.88 -24.40
N ASP A 138 -2.23 2.35 -25.54
CA ASP A 138 -3.07 1.59 -26.45
C ASP A 138 -2.47 0.20 -26.68
N LEU A 139 -3.23 -0.84 -26.42
CA LEU A 139 -2.85 -2.23 -26.65
C LEU A 139 -3.12 -2.67 -28.11
N GLY A 140 -3.79 -1.85 -28.91
CA GLY A 140 -4.17 -2.20 -30.27
C GLY A 140 -4.93 -3.53 -30.34
N ASP A 141 -4.52 -4.40 -31.27
CA ASP A 141 -5.14 -5.72 -31.46
C ASP A 141 -4.99 -6.66 -30.26
N LYS A 142 -3.99 -6.43 -29.39
CA LYS A 142 -3.75 -7.24 -28.18
C LYS A 142 -4.81 -7.04 -27.10
N ARG A 143 -5.59 -5.95 -27.15
CA ARG A 143 -6.68 -5.71 -26.20
C ARG A 143 -7.64 -6.93 -26.09
N GLY A 144 -7.87 -7.62 -27.19
CA GLY A 144 -8.71 -8.83 -27.24
C GLY A 144 -8.20 -10.02 -26.46
N GLU A 145 -6.90 -10.06 -26.12
CA GLU A 145 -6.27 -11.16 -25.36
C GLU A 145 -6.49 -11.05 -23.85
N PHE A 146 -6.93 -9.89 -23.35
CA PHE A 146 -7.13 -9.66 -21.93
C PHE A 146 -8.57 -9.91 -21.48
N VAL A 147 -8.72 -10.27 -20.21
CA VAL A 147 -10.02 -10.39 -19.53
C VAL A 147 -10.67 -9.00 -19.43
N GLU A 148 -11.94 -8.92 -19.84
CA GLU A 148 -12.64 -7.63 -19.95
C GLU A 148 -12.72 -6.87 -18.62
N SER A 149 -13.02 -7.56 -17.50
CA SER A 149 -13.07 -6.92 -16.18
C SER A 149 -11.71 -6.34 -15.75
N ALA A 150 -10.60 -6.97 -16.15
CA ALA A 150 -9.27 -6.47 -15.88
C ALA A 150 -8.94 -5.21 -16.72
N LEU A 151 -9.37 -5.17 -17.99
CA LEU A 151 -9.24 -3.96 -18.81
C LEU A 151 -10.11 -2.82 -18.28
N GLN A 152 -11.35 -3.12 -17.87
CA GLN A 152 -12.26 -2.11 -17.32
C GLN A 152 -11.69 -1.46 -16.04
N ALA A 153 -11.02 -2.24 -15.19
CA ALA A 153 -10.38 -1.74 -13.98
C ALA A 153 -9.35 -0.64 -14.26
N PHE A 154 -8.60 -0.74 -15.37
CA PHE A 154 -7.63 0.26 -15.82
C PHE A 154 -8.15 1.21 -16.90
N THR A 155 -9.44 1.14 -17.23
CA THR A 155 -10.10 2.10 -18.15
C THR A 155 -10.80 3.16 -17.31
N TYR A 156 -10.42 4.43 -17.54
CA TYR A 156 -11.00 5.54 -16.81
C TYR A 156 -12.28 6.07 -17.48
N THR A 157 -12.94 7.05 -16.86
CA THR A 157 -14.20 7.64 -17.33
C THR A 157 -14.11 8.30 -18.70
N ASP A 158 -12.89 8.68 -19.14
CA ASP A 158 -12.61 9.20 -20.50
C ASP A 158 -12.52 8.10 -21.58
N GLY A 159 -12.70 6.84 -21.20
CA GLY A 159 -12.66 5.66 -22.06
C GLY A 159 -11.26 5.18 -22.45
N LYS A 160 -10.20 5.80 -21.93
CA LYS A 160 -8.82 5.41 -22.21
C LYS A 160 -8.31 4.39 -21.21
N LEU A 161 -7.39 3.55 -21.66
CA LEU A 161 -6.68 2.58 -20.85
C LEU A 161 -5.41 3.22 -20.29
N TYR A 162 -5.16 3.09 -18.98
CA TYR A 162 -4.02 3.69 -18.28
C TYR A 162 -3.06 2.67 -17.66
N GLY A 163 -3.29 1.40 -17.87
CA GLY A 163 -2.39 0.34 -17.41
C GLY A 163 -2.56 -0.95 -18.19
N VAL A 164 -1.52 -1.78 -18.19
CA VAL A 164 -1.57 -3.16 -18.71
C VAL A 164 -1.85 -4.08 -17.52
N PRO A 165 -3.07 -4.61 -17.37
CA PRO A 165 -3.39 -5.52 -16.29
C PRO A 165 -2.61 -6.83 -16.45
N TYR A 166 -2.09 -7.38 -15.35
CA TYR A 166 -1.42 -8.69 -15.40
C TYR A 166 -2.10 -9.75 -14.54
N ALA A 167 -2.79 -9.35 -13.48
CA ALA A 167 -3.46 -10.28 -12.56
C ALA A 167 -4.78 -9.72 -12.05
N THR A 168 -5.73 -10.62 -11.83
CA THR A 168 -6.95 -10.38 -11.06
C THR A 168 -6.86 -11.16 -9.75
N GLU A 169 -7.40 -10.61 -8.67
CA GLU A 169 -7.38 -11.29 -7.38
C GLU A 169 -8.60 -10.93 -6.54
N ASN A 170 -9.03 -11.88 -5.72
CA ASN A 170 -10.03 -11.69 -4.69
C ASN A 170 -9.68 -12.54 -3.48
N LEU A 171 -10.33 -12.26 -2.35
CA LEU A 171 -10.20 -13.12 -1.18
C LEU A 171 -10.92 -14.44 -1.39
N GLY A 172 -10.40 -15.52 -0.77
CA GLY A 172 -11.08 -16.78 -0.55
C GLY A 172 -11.34 -16.99 0.94
N PHE A 173 -12.31 -17.84 1.27
CA PHE A 173 -12.60 -18.24 2.64
C PHE A 173 -11.92 -19.58 2.94
N PHE A 174 -10.78 -19.51 3.63
CA PHE A 174 -9.98 -20.67 4.03
C PHE A 174 -10.57 -21.30 5.29
N TYR A 175 -10.60 -22.62 5.33
CA TYR A 175 -10.95 -23.35 6.56
C TYR A 175 -10.01 -24.52 6.81
N ASN A 176 -9.73 -24.79 8.09
CA ASN A 176 -8.92 -25.93 8.52
C ASN A 176 -9.74 -27.20 8.47
N THR A 177 -9.39 -28.16 7.58
CA THR A 177 -10.16 -29.38 7.32
C THR A 177 -10.10 -30.42 8.44
N GLU A 178 -9.13 -30.34 9.37
CA GLU A 178 -9.12 -31.16 10.58
C GLU A 178 -10.09 -30.65 11.66
N LEU A 179 -10.34 -29.33 11.67
CA LEU A 179 -11.23 -28.69 12.64
C LEU A 179 -12.68 -28.61 12.14
N VAL A 180 -12.85 -28.45 10.83
CA VAL A 180 -14.15 -28.21 10.18
C VAL A 180 -14.32 -29.20 9.04
N THR A 181 -15.25 -30.15 9.19
CA THR A 181 -15.52 -31.17 8.17
C THR A 181 -16.49 -30.72 7.08
N THR A 182 -17.31 -29.74 7.38
CA THR A 182 -18.28 -29.13 6.45
C THR A 182 -18.17 -27.62 6.58
N PRO A 183 -17.82 -26.90 5.50
CA PRO A 183 -17.68 -25.46 5.57
C PRO A 183 -19.03 -24.81 5.89
N PRO A 184 -19.04 -23.71 6.68
CA PRO A 184 -20.24 -22.99 7.04
C PRO A 184 -20.81 -22.25 5.81
N THR A 185 -22.13 -22.11 5.77
CA THR A 185 -22.85 -21.38 4.73
C THR A 185 -23.40 -20.03 5.22
N THR A 186 -23.36 -19.81 6.53
CA THR A 186 -23.76 -18.54 7.16
C THR A 186 -22.72 -18.04 8.14
N TRP A 187 -22.64 -16.72 8.34
CA TRP A 187 -21.78 -16.13 9.36
C TRP A 187 -22.18 -16.52 10.78
N ALA A 188 -23.43 -16.84 11.00
CA ALA A 188 -23.90 -17.39 12.28
C ALA A 188 -23.27 -18.77 12.55
N GLU A 189 -23.19 -19.65 11.54
CA GLU A 189 -22.51 -20.95 11.66
C GLU A 189 -21.02 -20.80 11.92
N VAL A 190 -20.34 -19.81 11.32
CA VAL A 190 -18.92 -19.50 11.59
C VAL A 190 -18.68 -19.29 13.08
N LEU A 191 -19.49 -18.45 13.74
CA LEU A 191 -19.36 -18.21 15.18
C LEU A 191 -19.75 -19.41 16.03
N GLU A 192 -20.75 -20.18 15.62
CA GLU A 192 -21.20 -21.38 16.37
C GLU A 192 -20.13 -22.49 16.36
N ILE A 193 -19.52 -22.73 15.18
CA ILE A 193 -18.37 -23.63 15.05
C ILE A 193 -17.21 -23.15 15.93
N GLY A 194 -16.89 -21.86 15.85
CA GLY A 194 -15.83 -21.26 16.64
C GLY A 194 -16.07 -21.37 18.15
N ARG A 195 -17.31 -21.11 18.63
CA ARG A 195 -17.70 -21.29 20.03
C ARG A 195 -17.48 -22.71 20.50
N THR A 196 -17.92 -23.68 19.71
CA THR A 196 -17.80 -25.11 20.02
C THR A 196 -16.34 -25.51 20.12
N LEU A 197 -15.53 -25.18 19.11
CA LEU A 197 -14.11 -25.51 19.08
C LEU A 197 -13.32 -24.83 20.21
N LYS A 198 -13.68 -23.58 20.55
CA LYS A 198 -13.07 -22.85 21.67
C LYS A 198 -13.46 -23.45 23.02
N ALA A 199 -14.70 -23.84 23.21
CA ALA A 199 -15.15 -24.51 24.44
C ALA A 199 -14.45 -25.87 24.63
N ASP A 200 -14.14 -26.57 23.54
CA ASP A 200 -13.37 -27.82 23.54
C ASP A 200 -11.85 -27.59 23.73
N GLY A 201 -11.40 -26.35 23.78
CA GLY A 201 -9.98 -25.97 23.92
C GLY A 201 -9.14 -26.24 22.68
N LYS A 202 -9.77 -26.41 21.50
CA LYS A 202 -9.08 -26.70 20.24
C LYS A 202 -8.58 -25.47 19.52
N VAL A 203 -9.24 -24.32 19.71
CA VAL A 203 -8.90 -23.05 19.06
C VAL A 203 -8.92 -21.89 20.04
N GLN A 204 -8.24 -20.81 19.70
CA GLN A 204 -8.23 -19.59 20.47
C GLN A 204 -9.41 -18.67 20.10
N TYR A 205 -9.71 -18.57 18.80
CA TYR A 205 -10.78 -17.73 18.25
C TYR A 205 -11.57 -18.48 17.16
N ALA A 206 -12.74 -17.95 16.79
CA ALA A 206 -13.52 -18.46 15.68
C ALA A 206 -12.87 -18.13 14.34
N PHE A 207 -12.40 -16.90 14.17
CA PHE A 207 -11.54 -16.48 13.06
C PHE A 207 -10.68 -15.30 13.50
N ALA A 208 -9.68 -14.95 12.71
CA ALA A 208 -8.85 -13.79 12.92
C ALA A 208 -9.04 -12.79 11.78
N MET A 209 -9.19 -11.52 12.14
CA MET A 209 -9.22 -10.41 11.19
C MET A 209 -7.79 -10.09 10.79
N ALA A 210 -7.48 -10.15 9.49
CA ALA A 210 -6.15 -9.87 8.98
C ALA A 210 -5.86 -8.37 8.78
N GLY A 211 -6.82 -7.51 9.09
CA GLY A 211 -6.68 -6.06 8.89
C GLY A 211 -8.03 -5.34 8.94
N GLY A 212 -8.15 -4.32 8.10
CA GLY A 212 -9.28 -3.42 8.07
C GLY A 212 -10.42 -3.85 7.14
N GLY A 213 -10.91 -2.86 6.40
CA GLY A 213 -12.09 -3.01 5.56
C GLY A 213 -11.92 -3.99 4.41
N TYR A 214 -10.75 -4.04 3.78
CA TYR A 214 -10.50 -4.92 2.63
C TYR A 214 -10.75 -6.39 2.98
N GLU A 215 -10.09 -6.91 4.02
CA GLU A 215 -10.17 -8.30 4.44
C GLU A 215 -11.55 -8.64 5.03
N ASN A 216 -12.22 -7.67 5.63
CA ASN A 216 -13.53 -7.89 6.24
C ASN A 216 -14.71 -7.59 5.30
N LEU A 217 -14.45 -7.11 4.09
CA LEU A 217 -15.51 -6.76 3.14
C LEU A 217 -16.52 -7.90 2.91
N PRO A 218 -16.11 -9.19 2.77
CA PRO A 218 -17.07 -10.27 2.60
C PRO A 218 -18.07 -10.42 3.76
N VAL A 219 -17.65 -10.10 5.00
CA VAL A 219 -18.58 -10.03 6.14
C VAL A 219 -19.52 -8.85 5.95
N LEU A 220 -18.99 -7.68 5.63
CA LEU A 220 -19.77 -6.44 5.56
C LEU A 220 -20.81 -6.48 4.45
N THR A 221 -20.44 -7.01 3.27
CA THR A 221 -21.35 -7.15 2.12
C THR A 221 -22.43 -8.19 2.35
N ALA A 222 -22.13 -9.27 3.10
CA ALA A 222 -23.14 -10.27 3.48
C ALA A 222 -24.31 -9.65 4.29
N PHE A 223 -24.03 -8.56 5.02
CA PHE A 223 -25.06 -7.77 5.72
C PHE A 223 -25.63 -6.62 4.87
N GLY A 224 -25.19 -6.48 3.61
CA GLY A 224 -25.64 -5.44 2.69
C GLY A 224 -24.85 -4.12 2.79
N GLY A 225 -23.64 -4.16 3.36
CA GLY A 225 -22.71 -3.03 3.36
C GLY A 225 -22.11 -2.77 1.97
N TYR A 226 -21.79 -1.54 1.68
CA TYR A 226 -21.12 -1.12 0.45
C TYR A 226 -20.25 0.13 0.71
N ILE A 227 -19.35 0.46 -0.21
CA ILE A 227 -18.47 1.62 -0.09
C ILE A 227 -19.08 2.83 -0.78
N PHE A 228 -19.30 2.74 -2.09
CA PHE A 228 -20.02 3.72 -2.89
C PHE A 228 -21.19 3.05 -3.58
N GLY A 229 -22.30 3.77 -3.69
CA GLY A 229 -23.42 3.36 -4.53
C GLY A 229 -23.08 3.48 -6.01
N LEU A 230 -23.99 2.99 -6.86
CA LEU A 230 -23.90 3.14 -8.30
C LEU A 230 -24.96 4.13 -8.79
N ASP A 231 -24.62 4.93 -9.79
CA ASP A 231 -25.58 5.77 -10.48
C ASP A 231 -26.51 4.95 -11.42
N ALA A 232 -27.44 5.63 -12.08
CA ALA A 232 -28.39 4.99 -12.99
C ALA A 232 -27.73 4.33 -14.22
N ASN A 233 -26.46 4.64 -14.50
CA ASN A 233 -25.68 4.06 -15.60
C ASN A 233 -24.76 2.93 -15.14
N GLY A 234 -24.71 2.67 -13.82
CA GLY A 234 -23.83 1.66 -13.21
C GLY A 234 -22.41 2.17 -12.94
N ALA A 235 -22.17 3.47 -12.98
CA ALA A 235 -20.91 4.09 -12.57
C ALA A 235 -20.89 4.36 -11.06
N TRP A 236 -19.70 4.40 -10.47
CA TRP A 236 -19.55 4.74 -9.06
C TRP A 236 -20.07 6.14 -8.76
N ASN A 237 -20.88 6.26 -7.74
CA ASN A 237 -21.42 7.53 -7.27
C ASN A 237 -20.74 7.96 -5.96
N PRO A 238 -19.77 8.89 -5.99
CA PRO A 238 -19.06 9.32 -4.80
C PRO A 238 -19.93 10.09 -3.80
N ASP A 239 -21.10 10.60 -4.21
CA ASP A 239 -22.06 11.24 -3.30
C ASP A 239 -22.82 10.22 -2.44
N ASP A 240 -22.87 8.95 -2.88
CA ASP A 240 -23.52 7.85 -2.13
C ASP A 240 -22.45 7.03 -1.38
N VAL A 241 -21.96 7.61 -0.27
CA VAL A 241 -21.01 6.94 0.64
C VAL A 241 -21.77 5.98 1.55
N GLY A 242 -21.52 4.67 1.39
CA GLY A 242 -22.22 3.59 2.07
C GLY A 242 -21.65 3.15 3.41
N LEU A 243 -20.61 3.82 3.94
CA LEU A 243 -19.94 3.40 5.18
C LEU A 243 -20.86 3.46 6.41
N ASP A 244 -21.87 4.32 6.43
CA ASP A 244 -22.90 4.42 7.46
C ASP A 244 -24.23 3.80 7.03
N SER A 245 -24.24 3.01 5.96
CA SER A 245 -25.46 2.27 5.57
C SER A 245 -25.87 1.28 6.65
N PRO A 246 -27.17 0.97 6.76
CA PRO A 246 -27.64 -0.02 7.73
C PRO A 246 -26.94 -1.38 7.60
N GLY A 247 -26.59 -1.79 6.36
CA GLY A 247 -25.87 -3.03 6.10
C GLY A 247 -24.42 -2.98 6.60
N MET A 248 -23.71 -1.90 6.36
CA MET A 248 -22.34 -1.70 6.86
C MET A 248 -22.31 -1.72 8.39
N ILE A 249 -23.19 -0.96 9.04
CA ILE A 249 -23.33 -0.93 10.51
C ILE A 249 -23.67 -2.33 11.06
N ALA A 250 -24.54 -3.09 10.39
CA ALA A 250 -24.89 -4.45 10.80
C ALA A 250 -23.68 -5.39 10.71
N GLY A 251 -22.91 -5.34 9.64
CA GLY A 251 -21.67 -6.12 9.48
C GLY A 251 -20.62 -5.78 10.53
N VAL A 252 -20.38 -4.50 10.80
CA VAL A 252 -19.45 -4.06 11.86
C VAL A 252 -20.00 -4.44 13.26
N THR A 253 -21.32 -4.43 13.46
CA THR A 253 -21.93 -4.92 14.71
C THR A 253 -21.66 -6.41 14.91
N TYR A 254 -21.78 -7.22 13.87
CA TYR A 254 -21.45 -8.65 13.93
C TYR A 254 -19.99 -8.85 14.39
N LEU A 255 -19.03 -8.14 13.79
CA LEU A 255 -17.61 -8.20 14.18
C LEU A 255 -17.42 -7.75 15.65
N THR A 256 -18.04 -6.65 16.02
CA THR A 256 -17.94 -6.08 17.39
C THR A 256 -18.51 -7.04 18.44
N ASP A 257 -19.63 -7.68 18.17
CA ASP A 257 -20.25 -8.63 19.10
C ASP A 257 -19.43 -9.93 19.19
N ALA A 258 -18.87 -10.41 18.08
CA ALA A 258 -17.92 -11.52 18.09
C ALA A 258 -16.66 -11.19 18.91
N ALA A 259 -16.15 -9.96 18.87
CA ALA A 259 -15.02 -9.50 19.68
C ALA A 259 -15.39 -9.43 21.17
N LYS A 260 -16.56 -8.89 21.52
CA LYS A 260 -17.08 -8.86 22.91
C LYS A 260 -17.24 -10.25 23.52
N GLU A 261 -17.63 -11.24 22.72
CA GLU A 261 -17.69 -12.65 23.13
C GLU A 261 -16.29 -13.30 23.19
N GLY A 262 -15.25 -12.59 22.75
CA GLY A 262 -13.89 -13.11 22.65
C GLY A 262 -13.74 -14.17 21.55
N LEU A 263 -14.62 -14.18 20.55
CA LEU A 263 -14.58 -15.12 19.42
C LEU A 263 -13.67 -14.65 18.29
N ILE A 264 -13.35 -13.36 18.26
CA ILE A 264 -12.29 -12.80 17.41
C ILE A 264 -11.38 -11.92 18.27
N PRO A 265 -10.11 -11.70 17.86
CA PRO A 265 -9.26 -10.73 18.55
C PRO A 265 -9.77 -9.30 18.32
N THR A 266 -9.59 -8.41 19.29
CA THR A 266 -9.94 -6.99 19.17
C THR A 266 -8.94 -6.20 18.34
N THR A 267 -7.74 -6.74 18.18
CA THR A 267 -6.67 -6.21 17.32
C THR A 267 -5.97 -7.40 16.68
N ALA A 268 -5.88 -7.43 15.39
CA ALA A 268 -5.03 -8.36 14.66
C ALA A 268 -4.47 -7.66 13.44
N ASP A 269 -3.19 -7.82 13.22
CA ASP A 269 -2.51 -7.47 12.00
C ASP A 269 -2.43 -8.68 11.06
N TYR A 270 -1.96 -8.45 9.85
CA TYR A 270 -1.80 -9.48 8.84
C TYR A 270 -1.00 -10.68 9.35
N GLU A 271 0.16 -10.46 9.97
CA GLU A 271 1.06 -11.53 10.44
C GLU A 271 0.43 -12.36 11.56
N THR A 272 -0.22 -11.69 12.50
CA THR A 272 -0.90 -12.37 13.62
C THR A 272 -2.06 -13.23 13.12
N ALA A 273 -2.90 -12.71 12.23
CA ALA A 273 -4.05 -13.44 11.69
C ALA A 273 -3.60 -14.71 10.94
N HIS A 274 -2.61 -14.58 10.07
CA HIS A 274 -2.05 -15.70 9.33
C HIS A 274 -1.40 -16.74 10.26
N SER A 275 -0.60 -16.32 11.24
CA SER A 275 0.03 -17.20 12.21
C SER A 275 -1.00 -18.00 13.03
N LEU A 276 -2.12 -17.37 13.41
CA LEU A 276 -3.20 -18.06 14.12
C LEU A 276 -3.82 -19.19 13.28
N PHE A 277 -4.01 -18.99 11.98
CA PHE A 277 -4.53 -20.01 11.08
C PHE A 277 -3.48 -21.11 10.81
N GLU A 278 -2.28 -20.72 10.47
CA GLU A 278 -1.14 -21.62 10.16
C GLU A 278 -0.79 -22.55 11.34
N THR A 279 -1.04 -22.10 12.57
CA THR A 279 -0.82 -22.90 13.79
C THR A 279 -2.08 -23.59 14.30
N GLY A 280 -3.19 -23.54 13.55
CA GLY A 280 -4.45 -24.18 13.93
C GLY A 280 -5.17 -23.53 15.13
N GLN A 281 -4.84 -22.28 15.47
CA GLN A 281 -5.46 -21.54 16.58
C GLN A 281 -6.79 -20.89 16.19
N VAL A 282 -7.09 -20.82 14.90
CA VAL A 282 -8.39 -20.44 14.34
C VAL A 282 -8.79 -21.43 13.25
N PRO A 283 -10.09 -21.76 13.11
CA PRO A 283 -10.57 -22.65 12.05
C PRO A 283 -10.72 -21.97 10.70
N PHE A 284 -10.83 -20.63 10.64
CA PHE A 284 -11.10 -19.86 9.43
C PHE A 284 -10.16 -18.68 9.25
N LEU A 285 -9.86 -18.37 7.97
CA LEU A 285 -9.09 -17.19 7.57
C LEU A 285 -9.66 -16.63 6.24
N MET A 286 -9.78 -15.32 6.15
CA MET A 286 -10.01 -14.61 4.89
C MET A 286 -8.66 -14.15 4.35
N ALA A 287 -8.27 -14.63 3.17
CA ALA A 287 -6.98 -14.27 2.57
C ALA A 287 -7.05 -14.35 1.04
N GLY A 288 -6.15 -13.64 0.38
CA GLY A 288 -6.01 -13.69 -1.08
C GLY A 288 -4.91 -14.64 -1.54
N PRO A 289 -4.68 -14.73 -2.86
CA PRO A 289 -3.69 -15.66 -3.44
C PRO A 289 -2.26 -15.40 -2.97
N TRP A 290 -1.92 -14.18 -2.55
CA TRP A 290 -0.62 -13.85 -1.96
C TRP A 290 -0.27 -14.65 -0.69
N ALA A 291 -1.25 -15.26 -0.04
CA ALA A 291 -1.07 -16.03 1.17
C ALA A 291 -0.86 -17.53 0.92
N LEU A 292 -1.08 -18.01 -0.31
CA LEU A 292 -1.04 -19.45 -0.63
C LEU A 292 0.29 -20.10 -0.27
N ASP A 293 1.41 -19.46 -0.63
CA ASP A 293 2.74 -20.02 -0.38
C ASP A 293 3.02 -20.22 1.11
N ARG A 294 2.70 -19.23 1.93
CA ARG A 294 2.90 -19.33 3.39
C ARG A 294 1.95 -20.35 4.03
N ILE A 295 0.67 -20.38 3.59
CA ILE A 295 -0.30 -21.36 4.09
C ILE A 295 0.13 -22.78 3.73
N ARG A 296 0.55 -23.03 2.49
CA ARG A 296 1.08 -24.32 2.03
C ARG A 296 2.34 -24.72 2.78
N ALA A 297 3.27 -23.78 2.98
CA ALA A 297 4.50 -24.01 3.72
C ALA A 297 4.29 -24.32 5.20
N SER A 298 3.23 -23.81 5.82
CA SER A 298 2.89 -24.08 7.22
C SER A 298 2.49 -25.54 7.47
N GLY A 299 1.98 -26.22 6.44
CA GLY A 299 1.48 -27.59 6.53
C GLY A 299 0.14 -27.72 7.24
N VAL A 300 -0.56 -26.61 7.54
CA VAL A 300 -1.93 -26.65 8.06
C VAL A 300 -2.85 -27.33 7.02
N PRO A 301 -3.67 -28.31 7.39
CA PRO A 301 -4.62 -28.90 6.47
C PRO A 301 -5.77 -27.93 6.21
N TYR A 302 -5.95 -27.52 4.96
CA TYR A 302 -6.95 -26.51 4.60
C TYR A 302 -7.69 -26.83 3.31
N ALA A 303 -8.76 -26.10 3.08
CA ALA A 303 -9.40 -25.93 1.79
C ALA A 303 -9.95 -24.50 1.69
N VAL A 304 -10.26 -24.07 0.47
CA VAL A 304 -10.88 -22.78 0.16
C VAL A 304 -12.33 -23.02 -0.24
N THR A 305 -13.23 -22.12 0.15
CA THR A 305 -14.65 -22.15 -0.18
C THR A 305 -15.20 -20.76 -0.43
N THR A 306 -16.45 -20.67 -0.85
CA THR A 306 -17.18 -19.41 -0.98
C THR A 306 -17.47 -18.78 0.38
N PHE A 307 -17.71 -17.47 0.38
CA PHE A 307 -18.06 -16.78 1.63
C PHE A 307 -19.47 -17.10 2.10
N PRO A 308 -19.66 -17.21 3.44
CA PRO A 308 -20.99 -17.37 4.02
C PRO A 308 -21.93 -16.21 3.66
N ASP A 309 -23.26 -16.51 3.58
CA ASP A 309 -24.30 -15.55 3.27
C ASP A 309 -24.04 -14.73 1.99
N ASP A 310 -23.42 -15.36 0.97
CA ASP A 310 -23.06 -14.75 -0.32
C ASP A 310 -22.19 -13.48 -0.18
N GLY A 311 -21.38 -13.42 0.86
CA GLY A 311 -20.45 -12.29 1.08
C GLY A 311 -19.56 -12.05 -0.14
N ALA A 312 -19.51 -10.82 -0.62
CA ALA A 312 -18.77 -10.43 -1.81
C ALA A 312 -17.43 -9.77 -1.43
N PRO A 313 -16.29 -10.35 -1.83
CA PRO A 313 -14.99 -9.69 -1.69
C PRO A 313 -14.81 -8.59 -2.74
N PHE A 314 -13.78 -7.78 -2.61
CA PHE A 314 -13.31 -6.97 -3.74
C PHE A 314 -12.67 -7.84 -4.82
N LEU A 315 -12.89 -7.43 -6.07
CA LEU A 315 -12.05 -7.82 -7.20
C LEU A 315 -10.94 -6.79 -7.33
N GLY A 316 -9.72 -7.19 -7.01
CA GLY A 316 -8.51 -6.41 -7.21
C GLY A 316 -7.92 -6.68 -8.59
N VAL A 317 -7.35 -5.67 -9.24
CA VAL A 317 -6.60 -5.82 -10.49
C VAL A 317 -5.29 -5.08 -10.35
N GLN A 318 -4.21 -5.78 -10.62
CA GLN A 318 -2.86 -5.21 -10.62
C GLN A 318 -2.36 -5.05 -12.05
N GLY A 319 -1.61 -3.99 -12.31
CA GLY A 319 -1.12 -3.68 -13.64
C GLY A 319 0.12 -2.82 -13.66
N PHE A 320 0.69 -2.67 -14.84
CA PHE A 320 1.81 -1.79 -15.14
C PHE A 320 1.29 -0.46 -15.68
N MET A 321 1.73 0.63 -15.11
CA MET A 321 1.37 1.98 -15.52
C MET A 321 2.60 2.76 -15.98
N VAL A 322 2.41 3.74 -16.88
CA VAL A 322 3.46 4.61 -17.39
C VAL A 322 3.40 5.96 -16.70
N ASN A 323 4.51 6.38 -16.12
CA ASN A 323 4.67 7.70 -15.52
C ASN A 323 4.59 8.80 -16.58
N ALA A 324 3.68 9.75 -16.40
CA ALA A 324 3.51 10.87 -17.32
C ALA A 324 4.71 11.85 -17.33
N PHE A 325 5.51 11.87 -16.27
CA PHE A 325 6.72 12.70 -16.15
C PHE A 325 7.99 12.02 -16.69
N SER A 326 7.88 10.77 -17.21
CA SER A 326 8.99 10.06 -17.82
C SER A 326 9.46 10.76 -19.11
N GLU A 327 10.78 10.84 -19.29
CA GLU A 327 11.38 11.25 -20.58
C GLU A 327 11.28 10.14 -21.65
N ASN A 328 10.94 8.90 -21.24
CA ASN A 328 10.93 7.68 -22.06
C ASN A 328 9.51 7.13 -22.31
N VAL A 329 8.44 7.95 -22.25
CA VAL A 329 7.04 7.51 -22.34
C VAL A 329 6.79 6.55 -23.52
N LEU A 330 7.25 6.88 -24.73
CA LEU A 330 7.05 6.02 -25.90
C LEU A 330 7.78 4.67 -25.78
N LEU A 331 8.97 4.68 -25.19
CA LEU A 331 9.75 3.46 -24.98
C LEU A 331 9.10 2.60 -23.88
N ALA A 332 8.60 3.21 -22.81
CA ALA A 332 7.84 2.55 -21.75
C ALA A 332 6.56 1.91 -22.32
N GLN A 333 5.78 2.63 -23.13
CA GLN A 333 4.60 2.07 -23.79
C GLN A 333 4.98 0.91 -24.72
N THR A 334 6.08 1.02 -25.47
CA THR A 334 6.57 -0.07 -26.33
C THR A 334 6.95 -1.30 -25.50
N PHE A 335 7.66 -1.13 -24.37
CA PHE A 335 7.98 -2.23 -23.49
C PHE A 335 6.71 -2.93 -22.99
N LEU A 336 5.72 -2.16 -22.53
CA LEU A 336 4.46 -2.72 -22.02
C LEU A 336 3.67 -3.44 -23.12
N THR A 337 3.61 -2.88 -24.33
CA THR A 337 2.81 -3.47 -25.42
C THR A 337 3.50 -4.65 -26.10
N GLU A 338 4.83 -4.61 -26.28
CA GLU A 338 5.55 -5.63 -27.07
C GLU A 338 6.15 -6.75 -26.21
N TYR A 339 6.40 -6.49 -24.91
CA TYR A 339 6.98 -7.46 -23.97
C TYR A 339 5.99 -7.90 -22.91
N VAL A 340 5.46 -6.96 -22.13
CA VAL A 340 4.58 -7.29 -20.99
C VAL A 340 3.24 -7.88 -21.48
N ALA A 341 2.62 -7.28 -22.52
CA ALA A 341 1.37 -7.77 -23.09
C ALA A 341 1.61 -8.97 -24.03
N THR A 342 2.26 -10.02 -23.53
CA THR A 342 2.51 -11.28 -24.24
C THR A 342 2.17 -12.48 -23.37
N GLU A 343 1.78 -13.59 -24.00
CA GLU A 343 1.48 -14.84 -23.29
C GLU A 343 2.69 -15.33 -22.47
N GLU A 344 3.90 -15.26 -23.04
CA GLU A 344 5.14 -15.69 -22.39
C GLU A 344 5.40 -14.94 -21.09
N PHE A 345 5.32 -13.60 -21.11
CA PHE A 345 5.54 -12.78 -19.93
C PHE A 345 4.44 -13.00 -18.88
N MET A 346 3.17 -13.05 -19.31
CA MET A 346 2.03 -13.27 -18.43
C MET A 346 2.05 -14.66 -17.79
N GLN A 347 2.53 -15.69 -18.53
CA GLN A 347 2.73 -17.03 -17.98
C GLN A 347 3.78 -17.04 -16.88
N GLN A 348 4.91 -16.34 -17.05
CA GLN A 348 5.94 -16.27 -16.01
C GLN A 348 5.46 -15.51 -14.77
N ILE A 349 4.69 -14.42 -14.94
CA ILE A 349 4.05 -13.73 -13.80
C ILE A 349 3.12 -14.68 -13.04
N TYR A 350 2.32 -15.47 -13.77
CA TYR A 350 1.42 -16.44 -13.15
C TYR A 350 2.19 -17.52 -12.37
N GLU A 351 3.20 -18.12 -12.98
CA GLU A 351 3.99 -19.20 -12.37
C GLU A 351 4.74 -18.77 -11.11
N THR A 352 5.17 -17.50 -11.06
CA THR A 352 5.92 -16.97 -9.92
C THR A 352 5.01 -16.40 -8.84
N GLY A 353 3.96 -15.69 -9.24
CA GLY A 353 3.10 -14.94 -8.31
C GLY A 353 1.84 -15.67 -7.88
N LEU A 354 1.51 -16.80 -8.53
CA LEU A 354 0.30 -17.62 -8.27
C LEU A 354 -0.98 -16.76 -8.17
N ARG A 355 -1.15 -15.81 -9.11
CA ARG A 355 -2.38 -15.01 -9.19
C ARG A 355 -3.08 -15.27 -10.52
N PRO A 356 -4.42 -15.35 -10.55
CA PRO A 356 -5.16 -15.52 -11.80
C PRO A 356 -4.74 -14.46 -12.82
N SER A 357 -4.30 -14.91 -14.01
CA SER A 357 -3.81 -13.99 -15.03
C SER A 357 -4.93 -13.15 -15.63
N ALA A 358 -4.64 -11.88 -15.88
CA ALA A 358 -5.50 -11.02 -16.69
C ALA A 358 -5.46 -11.37 -18.20
N PHE A 359 -4.56 -12.25 -18.62
CA PHE A 359 -4.40 -12.70 -20.00
C PHE A 359 -5.17 -14.00 -20.23
N LYS A 360 -6.12 -14.02 -21.18
CA LYS A 360 -7.11 -15.10 -21.35
C LYS A 360 -6.49 -16.48 -21.57
N SER A 361 -5.47 -16.61 -22.42
CA SER A 361 -4.86 -17.91 -22.72
C SER A 361 -4.16 -18.48 -21.48
N VAL A 362 -3.46 -17.65 -20.71
CA VAL A 362 -2.80 -18.04 -19.46
C VAL A 362 -3.83 -18.40 -18.38
N LEU A 363 -4.87 -17.57 -18.23
CA LEU A 363 -5.97 -17.88 -17.29
C LEU A 363 -6.62 -19.23 -17.60
N ALA A 364 -6.80 -19.56 -18.88
CA ALA A 364 -7.42 -20.83 -19.31
C ALA A 364 -6.55 -22.07 -19.01
N THR A 365 -5.25 -21.92 -18.76
CA THR A 365 -4.33 -23.01 -18.39
C THR A 365 -4.12 -23.15 -16.91
N THR A 366 -4.73 -22.29 -16.08
CA THR A 366 -4.64 -22.37 -14.62
C THR A 366 -5.33 -23.63 -14.13
N ASP A 367 -4.56 -24.52 -13.51
CA ASP A 367 -5.01 -25.80 -12.96
C ASP A 367 -4.84 -25.90 -11.44
N ASP A 368 -4.44 -24.82 -10.78
CA ASP A 368 -4.29 -24.73 -9.33
C ASP A 368 -5.66 -24.79 -8.64
N PRO A 369 -5.94 -25.83 -7.81
CA PRO A 369 -7.26 -26.00 -7.20
C PRO A 369 -7.64 -24.89 -6.21
N ASP A 370 -6.65 -24.28 -5.54
CA ASP A 370 -6.89 -23.20 -4.59
C ASP A 370 -7.31 -21.94 -5.35
N LEU A 371 -6.65 -21.62 -6.47
CA LEU A 371 -7.03 -20.49 -7.33
C LEU A 371 -8.39 -20.71 -7.97
N ALA A 372 -8.74 -21.95 -8.36
CA ALA A 372 -10.06 -22.28 -8.86
C ALA A 372 -11.14 -22.02 -7.78
N ALA A 373 -10.92 -22.50 -6.56
CA ALA A 373 -11.83 -22.27 -5.44
C ALA A 373 -11.94 -20.77 -5.05
N MET A 374 -10.83 -20.01 -5.13
CA MET A 374 -10.88 -18.54 -4.98
C MET A 374 -11.69 -17.89 -6.10
N GLY A 375 -11.57 -18.36 -7.33
CA GLY A 375 -12.39 -17.89 -8.45
C GLY A 375 -13.88 -18.11 -8.19
N GLU A 376 -14.26 -19.26 -7.61
CA GLU A 376 -15.65 -19.52 -7.17
C GLU A 376 -16.07 -18.57 -6.05
N ALA A 377 -15.19 -18.31 -5.07
CA ALA A 377 -15.45 -17.35 -3.99
C ALA A 377 -15.59 -15.91 -4.48
N GLY A 378 -14.99 -15.59 -5.61
CA GLY A 378 -15.02 -14.27 -6.24
C GLY A 378 -16.07 -14.11 -7.35
N VAL A 379 -16.98 -15.07 -7.53
CA VAL A 379 -17.97 -15.01 -8.62
C VAL A 379 -18.88 -13.78 -8.55
N ASN A 380 -19.13 -13.29 -7.35
CA ASN A 380 -19.87 -12.07 -7.04
C ASN A 380 -18.97 -10.92 -6.55
N ALA A 381 -17.66 -11.02 -6.75
CA ALA A 381 -16.72 -10.00 -6.30
C ALA A 381 -17.04 -8.63 -6.90
N ILE A 382 -16.87 -7.60 -6.08
CA ILE A 382 -17.15 -6.21 -6.43
C ILE A 382 -15.85 -5.58 -6.91
N PRO A 383 -15.75 -5.03 -8.13
CA PRO A 383 -14.59 -4.26 -8.53
C PRO A 383 -14.30 -3.15 -7.52
N MET A 384 -13.04 -2.95 -7.13
CA MET A 384 -12.71 -1.79 -6.31
C MET A 384 -13.00 -0.52 -7.12
N PRO A 385 -13.58 0.52 -6.50
CA PRO A 385 -13.78 1.79 -7.17
C PRO A 385 -12.45 2.38 -7.66
N ASN A 386 -12.35 2.68 -8.96
CA ASN A 386 -11.19 3.31 -9.58
C ASN A 386 -11.33 4.83 -9.72
N ILE A 387 -12.22 5.42 -8.93
CA ILE A 387 -12.44 6.86 -8.83
C ILE A 387 -11.51 7.51 -7.81
N PRO A 388 -11.20 8.82 -7.95
CA PRO A 388 -10.27 9.53 -7.05
C PRO A 388 -10.67 9.44 -5.58
N GLU A 389 -11.98 9.50 -5.31
CA GLU A 389 -12.57 9.53 -3.99
C GLU A 389 -12.29 8.25 -3.18
N MET A 390 -11.99 7.13 -3.85
CA MET A 390 -11.63 5.89 -3.17
C MET A 390 -10.38 6.06 -2.29
N GLY A 391 -9.47 6.94 -2.67
CA GLY A 391 -8.30 7.29 -1.86
C GLY A 391 -8.63 7.82 -0.48
N SER A 392 -9.79 8.49 -0.33
CA SER A 392 -10.26 9.06 0.94
C SER A 392 -10.92 8.04 1.87
N VAL A 393 -11.26 6.85 1.36
CA VAL A 393 -12.04 5.85 2.11
C VAL A 393 -11.19 5.06 3.09
N TRP A 394 -10.02 4.59 2.67
CA TRP A 394 -9.28 3.54 3.36
C TRP A 394 -9.01 3.81 4.82
N THR A 395 -8.44 4.99 5.14
CA THR A 395 -8.07 5.33 6.53
C THR A 395 -9.30 5.48 7.41
N ALA A 396 -10.31 6.22 6.96
CA ALA A 396 -11.54 6.45 7.73
C ALA A 396 -12.29 5.14 8.00
N TRP A 397 -12.42 4.30 6.99
CA TRP A 397 -13.10 3.01 7.07
C TRP A 397 -12.39 2.04 8.02
N ASN A 398 -11.07 1.89 7.88
CA ASN A 398 -10.27 1.02 8.72
C ASN A 398 -10.30 1.47 10.20
N ASN A 399 -10.19 2.77 10.45
CA ASN A 399 -10.28 3.33 11.80
C ASN A 399 -11.68 3.14 12.39
N GLY A 400 -12.74 3.34 11.61
CA GLY A 400 -14.11 3.12 12.05
C GLY A 400 -14.36 1.67 12.50
N ILE A 401 -13.91 0.69 11.71
CA ILE A 401 -13.99 -0.73 12.09
C ILE A 401 -13.18 -0.99 13.37
N ALA A 402 -11.95 -0.49 13.45
CA ALA A 402 -11.07 -0.71 14.60
C ALA A 402 -11.66 -0.15 15.90
N LEU A 403 -12.18 1.08 15.89
CA LEU A 403 -12.83 1.72 17.05
C LEU A 403 -14.08 0.97 17.52
N ALA A 404 -14.85 0.41 16.58
CA ALA A 404 -16.01 -0.39 16.93
C ALA A 404 -15.61 -1.73 17.54
N VAL A 405 -14.68 -2.46 16.91
CA VAL A 405 -14.25 -3.80 17.33
C VAL A 405 -13.49 -3.75 18.66
N SER A 406 -12.69 -2.70 18.91
CA SER A 406 -12.05 -2.49 20.21
C SER A 406 -13.06 -2.13 21.33
N GLY A 407 -14.27 -1.68 20.96
CA GLY A 407 -15.30 -1.23 21.90
C GLY A 407 -15.11 0.21 22.38
N GLU A 408 -14.22 0.98 21.74
CA GLU A 408 -14.03 2.41 22.04
C GLU A 408 -15.21 3.26 21.58
N GLN A 409 -15.84 2.87 20.46
CA GLN A 409 -17.08 3.46 19.97
C GLN A 409 -18.12 2.38 19.68
N THR A 410 -19.39 2.79 19.55
CA THR A 410 -20.42 1.89 19.02
C THR A 410 -20.28 1.77 17.50
N PRO A 411 -20.67 0.64 16.87
CA PRO A 411 -20.63 0.50 15.42
C PRO A 411 -21.34 1.61 14.65
N ASP A 412 -22.50 2.05 15.14
CA ASP A 412 -23.27 3.15 14.55
C ASP A 412 -22.48 4.47 14.60
N ALA A 413 -21.93 4.85 15.75
CA ALA A 413 -21.17 6.09 15.89
C ALA A 413 -19.88 6.06 15.06
N SER A 414 -19.09 4.98 15.16
CA SER A 414 -17.79 4.88 14.48
C SER A 414 -17.94 4.87 12.95
N MET A 415 -18.96 4.19 12.42
CA MET A 415 -19.17 4.14 10.97
C MET A 415 -19.81 5.42 10.44
N THR A 416 -20.67 6.09 11.24
CA THR A 416 -21.17 7.42 10.91
C THR A 416 -20.04 8.45 10.86
N ASP A 417 -19.14 8.43 11.85
CA ASP A 417 -17.96 9.31 11.87
C ASP A 417 -17.05 9.05 10.66
N ALA A 418 -16.78 7.78 10.34
CA ALA A 418 -16.00 7.40 9.16
C ALA A 418 -16.64 7.88 7.85
N ALA A 419 -17.95 7.71 7.69
CA ALA A 419 -18.68 8.18 6.52
C ALA A 419 -18.64 9.71 6.38
N ASN A 420 -18.83 10.42 7.49
CA ASN A 420 -18.76 11.88 7.50
C ASN A 420 -17.35 12.39 7.18
N GLN A 421 -16.30 11.72 7.67
CA GLN A 421 -14.92 12.03 7.31
C GLN A 421 -14.71 11.84 5.80
N VAL A 422 -15.16 10.72 5.21
CA VAL A 422 -15.05 10.48 3.77
C VAL A 422 -15.80 11.54 2.97
N ARG A 423 -17.06 11.83 3.32
CA ARG A 423 -17.85 12.89 2.67
C ARG A 423 -17.17 14.26 2.77
N SER A 424 -16.56 14.55 3.92
CA SER A 424 -15.82 15.81 4.13
C SER A 424 -14.60 15.91 3.22
N LEU A 425 -13.85 14.82 3.07
CA LEU A 425 -12.69 14.76 2.18
C LEU A 425 -13.10 14.89 0.71
N ILE A 426 -14.20 14.23 0.30
CA ILE A 426 -14.71 14.27 -1.08
C ILE A 426 -15.19 15.68 -1.45
N LEU A 427 -15.94 16.32 -0.56
CA LEU A 427 -16.52 17.62 -0.87
C LEU A 427 -15.49 18.75 -0.93
N GLY A 428 -14.22 18.51 -0.53
CA GLY A 428 -13.15 19.52 -0.52
C GLY A 428 -13.53 20.84 0.20
N ALA A 429 -14.84 21.01 0.42
CA ALA A 429 -15.51 22.15 1.01
C ALA A 429 -15.73 21.99 2.52
N LEU A 430 -15.54 20.81 3.00
CA LEU A 430 -15.54 20.51 4.40
C LEU A 430 -14.13 20.10 4.79
N ALA A 431 -13.13 20.84 4.29
CA ALA A 431 -12.02 21.01 5.15
C ALA A 431 -12.67 21.40 6.48
N GLY A 432 -12.93 20.47 7.33
CA GLY A 432 -12.99 20.72 8.72
C GLY A 432 -11.80 21.60 8.97
N MET A 433 -11.73 22.34 9.99
CA MET A 433 -10.71 23.32 10.32
C MET A 433 -9.36 23.04 9.62
N ILE A 434 -9.01 23.78 8.57
CA ILE A 434 -7.62 23.82 8.11
C ILE A 434 -6.87 24.60 9.17
N ASN A 435 -5.90 23.96 9.78
CA ASN A 435 -5.14 24.50 10.89
C ASN A 435 -3.66 24.66 10.51
N LEU A 436 -2.99 25.59 11.16
CA LEU A 436 -1.56 25.82 11.00
C LEU A 436 -0.79 25.55 12.29
N PRO A 437 -0.74 24.28 12.77
CA PRO A 437 -0.03 23.95 13.99
C PRO A 437 1.47 24.17 13.86
N GLY A 438 2.06 24.72 14.92
CA GLY A 438 3.50 25.02 14.93
C GLY A 438 4.05 25.37 16.30
N SER A 439 5.34 25.68 16.33
CA SER A 439 6.07 26.05 17.54
C SER A 439 5.70 27.41 18.12
N TYR A 440 4.80 28.15 17.48
CA TYR A 440 4.35 29.48 17.89
C TYR A 440 2.98 29.48 18.58
N GLN A 441 2.29 28.33 18.60
CA GLN A 441 0.88 28.25 19.01
C GLN A 441 0.64 28.69 20.47
N ASP A 442 1.60 28.50 21.36
CA ASP A 442 1.54 28.97 22.76
C ASP A 442 1.55 30.50 22.89
N GLN A 443 1.89 31.23 21.84
CA GLN A 443 1.85 32.71 21.81
C GLN A 443 0.51 33.26 21.35
N VAL A 444 -0.34 32.44 20.70
CA VAL A 444 -1.56 32.89 20.04
C VAL A 444 -2.84 32.37 20.66
N GLY A 445 -2.74 31.73 21.84
CA GLY A 445 -3.92 31.31 22.62
C GLY A 445 -4.07 29.81 22.78
N CYS A 446 -3.30 28.99 22.05
CA CYS A 446 -3.36 27.54 22.17
C CYS A 446 -2.79 27.05 23.51
N GLY A 447 -3.30 25.93 24.01
CA GLY A 447 -2.84 25.30 25.24
C GLY A 447 -1.44 24.67 25.18
N GLY A 448 -0.82 24.63 24.00
CA GLY A 448 0.50 24.06 23.73
C GLY A 448 0.95 24.30 22.31
N GLN A 449 2.11 23.79 21.95
CA GLN A 449 2.67 23.83 20.59
C GLN A 449 2.30 22.56 19.81
N TRP A 450 2.25 22.65 18.51
CA TRP A 450 1.98 21.53 17.61
C TRP A 450 0.63 20.84 17.85
N ASP A 451 -0.39 21.63 18.23
CA ASP A 451 -1.75 21.15 18.41
C ASP A 451 -2.58 21.40 17.13
N PRO A 452 -2.87 20.35 16.33
CA PRO A 452 -3.66 20.50 15.11
C PRO A 452 -5.14 20.80 15.38
N ALA A 453 -5.61 20.66 16.62
CA ALA A 453 -6.99 20.92 17.01
C ALA A 453 -7.20 22.32 17.62
N CYS A 454 -6.15 23.14 17.74
CA CYS A 454 -6.28 24.48 18.32
C CYS A 454 -7.09 25.43 17.41
N GLU A 455 -8.24 25.91 17.88
CA GLU A 455 -9.11 26.83 17.14
C GLU A 455 -8.47 28.20 16.87
N ASP A 456 -7.55 28.65 17.74
CA ASP A 456 -6.87 29.96 17.57
C ASP A 456 -5.87 30.00 16.41
N THR A 457 -5.54 28.84 15.82
CA THR A 457 -4.70 28.72 14.60
C THR A 457 -5.44 28.12 13.41
N ALA A 458 -6.77 28.06 13.50
CA ALA A 458 -7.63 27.71 12.36
C ALA A 458 -7.56 28.81 11.29
N MET A 459 -7.45 28.40 10.04
CA MET A 459 -7.41 29.30 8.89
C MET A 459 -8.83 29.58 8.39
N GLU A 460 -9.12 30.84 8.05
CA GLU A 460 -10.40 31.28 7.49
C GLU A 460 -10.37 31.23 5.96
N LEU A 461 -11.44 30.69 5.34
CA LEU A 461 -11.60 30.67 3.89
C LEU A 461 -11.91 32.10 3.39
N GLU A 462 -11.12 32.57 2.42
CA GLU A 462 -11.34 33.87 1.76
C GLU A 462 -12.01 33.72 0.38
N ASP A 463 -12.55 34.82 -0.15
CA ASP A 463 -13.03 34.89 -1.53
C ASP A 463 -11.91 34.51 -2.50
N GLY A 464 -12.11 33.48 -3.31
CA GLY A 464 -11.11 32.95 -4.25
C GLY A 464 -10.54 31.60 -3.85
N GLY A 465 -11.01 30.98 -2.74
CA GLY A 465 -10.66 29.60 -2.38
C GLY A 465 -9.36 29.45 -1.59
N LEU A 466 -8.68 30.54 -1.25
CA LEU A 466 -7.50 30.53 -0.40
C LEU A 466 -7.89 30.58 1.08
N TYR A 467 -7.06 30.03 1.94
CA TYR A 467 -7.24 30.08 3.39
C TYR A 467 -6.23 31.02 4.02
N ARG A 468 -6.66 31.79 5.03
CA ARG A 468 -5.84 32.82 5.66
C ARG A 468 -5.85 32.71 7.18
N LEU A 469 -4.68 32.93 7.79
CA LEU A 469 -4.48 33.11 9.23
C LEU A 469 -3.62 34.35 9.46
N VAL A 470 -4.05 35.21 10.40
CA VAL A 470 -3.27 36.39 10.81
C VAL A 470 -2.99 36.30 12.29
N VAL A 471 -1.70 36.33 12.67
CA VAL A 471 -1.27 36.24 14.06
C VAL A 471 -0.21 37.28 14.39
N GLN A 472 -0.09 37.63 15.67
CA GLN A 472 1.00 38.44 16.19
C GLN A 472 2.05 37.53 16.79
N LEU A 473 3.29 37.57 16.29
CA LEU A 473 4.39 36.77 16.78
C LEU A 473 5.56 37.67 17.22
N ILE A 474 6.21 37.29 18.30
CA ILE A 474 7.45 37.96 18.74
C ILE A 474 8.62 37.57 17.83
N ALA A 475 9.73 38.31 17.92
CA ALA A 475 10.96 37.94 17.22
C ALA A 475 11.41 36.53 17.60
N GLY A 476 11.74 35.68 16.62
CA GLY A 476 12.10 34.28 16.84
C GLY A 476 12.13 33.43 15.58
N ASP A 477 12.51 32.17 15.76
CA ASP A 477 12.49 31.14 14.72
C ASP A 477 11.35 30.17 15.02
N TYR A 478 10.54 29.91 14.00
CA TYR A 478 9.33 29.09 14.10
C TYR A 478 9.31 28.02 13.04
N GLU A 479 8.68 26.91 13.40
CA GLU A 479 8.34 25.82 12.48
C GLU A 479 6.83 25.57 12.53
N TYR A 480 6.23 25.20 11.38
CA TYR A 480 4.81 24.93 11.29
C TYR A 480 4.50 23.96 10.13
N LYS A 481 3.31 23.43 10.13
CA LYS A 481 2.72 22.64 9.04
C LYS A 481 1.27 23.01 8.84
N VAL A 482 0.71 22.64 7.70
CA VAL A 482 -0.73 22.64 7.52
C VAL A 482 -1.28 21.30 8.00
N ALA A 483 -2.35 21.30 8.78
CA ALA A 483 -3.06 20.10 9.22
C ALA A 483 -4.56 20.26 8.97
N TYR A 484 -5.24 19.16 8.69
CA TYR A 484 -6.66 19.11 8.41
C TYR A 484 -7.40 18.42 9.56
N ASP A 485 -8.67 18.82 9.77
CA ASP A 485 -9.63 18.14 10.66
C ASP A 485 -9.18 18.02 12.12
N GLY A 486 -8.34 18.94 12.59
CA GLY A 486 -7.82 18.91 13.94
C GLY A 486 -6.91 17.72 14.25
N ALA A 487 -6.34 17.07 13.22
CA ALA A 487 -5.53 15.86 13.34
C ALA A 487 -4.30 15.88 12.43
N TRP A 488 -3.32 15.03 12.73
CA TRP A 488 -2.12 14.84 11.89
C TRP A 488 -2.30 13.83 10.76
N THR A 489 -3.48 13.22 10.63
CA THR A 489 -3.77 12.20 9.61
C THR A 489 -3.66 12.71 8.18
N VAL A 490 -4.00 13.98 7.96
CA VAL A 490 -3.74 14.70 6.71
C VAL A 490 -2.99 15.97 7.06
N ASN A 491 -1.75 16.08 6.64
CA ASN A 491 -0.92 17.26 6.85
C ASN A 491 -0.02 17.51 5.64
N TYR A 492 0.35 18.78 5.40
CA TYR A 492 1.18 19.17 4.27
C TYR A 492 2.37 20.00 4.75
N GLY A 493 3.52 19.75 4.14
CA GLY A 493 4.78 20.41 4.43
C GLY A 493 5.15 21.52 3.45
N SER A 494 6.37 22.05 3.60
CA SER A 494 6.89 23.18 2.82
C SER A 494 7.13 22.88 1.33
N ASP A 495 7.05 21.63 0.95
CA ASP A 495 7.15 21.14 -0.44
C ASP A 495 5.77 20.86 -1.07
N GLY A 496 4.67 21.10 -0.33
CA GLY A 496 3.31 20.79 -0.75
C GLY A 496 2.96 19.31 -0.68
N ALA A 497 3.89 18.45 -0.21
CA ALA A 497 3.63 17.03 -0.08
C ALA A 497 2.96 16.68 1.26
N GLN A 498 2.12 15.66 1.25
CA GLN A 498 1.59 15.07 2.48
C GLN A 498 2.75 14.48 3.29
N ASP A 499 2.74 14.70 4.61
CA ASP A 499 3.81 14.34 5.54
C ASP A 499 5.19 14.97 5.23
N GLY A 500 5.23 15.98 4.34
CA GLY A 500 6.42 16.72 3.94
C GLY A 500 7.14 17.42 5.09
N PRO A 501 8.30 18.06 4.84
CA PRO A 501 9.10 18.76 5.85
C PRO A 501 8.34 19.98 6.42
N ASN A 502 8.70 20.39 7.65
CA ASN A 502 8.11 21.59 8.24
C ASN A 502 8.46 22.84 7.43
N TYR A 503 7.53 23.81 7.41
CA TYR A 503 7.86 25.19 7.06
C TYR A 503 8.72 25.81 8.15
N THR A 504 9.57 26.75 7.76
CA THR A 504 10.37 27.56 8.70
C THR A 504 10.08 29.04 8.50
N LEU A 505 10.00 29.80 9.59
CA LEU A 505 9.78 31.24 9.59
C LEU A 505 10.74 31.87 10.60
N SER A 506 11.56 32.85 10.15
CA SER A 506 12.46 33.63 11.03
C SER A 506 12.02 35.08 11.07
N LEU A 507 11.73 35.61 12.25
CA LEU A 507 11.32 36.99 12.50
C LEU A 507 12.42 37.75 13.25
N ALA A 508 12.92 38.82 12.65
CA ALA A 508 13.96 39.69 13.27
C ALA A 508 13.37 40.64 14.33
N ALA A 509 12.06 40.89 14.31
CA ALA A 509 11.32 41.72 15.24
C ALA A 509 9.89 41.19 15.39
N ASP A 510 9.20 41.62 16.46
CA ASP A 510 7.78 41.35 16.66
C ASP A 510 7.00 41.83 15.43
N SER A 511 6.16 40.98 14.87
CA SER A 511 5.50 41.22 13.56
C SER A 511 4.09 40.68 13.55
N THR A 512 3.24 41.32 12.74
CA THR A 512 1.99 40.71 12.25
C THR A 512 2.36 39.76 11.12
N VAL A 513 2.06 38.48 11.28
CA VAL A 513 2.31 37.44 10.28
C VAL A 513 1.00 37.03 9.64
N THR A 514 0.93 37.12 8.33
CA THR A 514 -0.20 36.60 7.54
C THR A 514 0.27 35.36 6.79
N PHE A 515 -0.38 34.25 7.06
CA PHE A 515 -0.24 33.00 6.31
C PHE A 515 -1.40 32.89 5.32
N THR A 516 -1.09 32.58 4.08
CA THR A 516 -2.08 32.31 3.03
C THR A 516 -1.81 30.92 2.47
N TYR A 517 -2.75 30.02 2.64
CA TYR A 517 -2.66 28.64 2.18
C TYR A 517 -3.52 28.43 0.94
N ASP A 518 -2.95 27.78 -0.05
CA ASP A 518 -3.64 27.38 -1.28
C ASP A 518 -3.91 25.86 -1.24
N PRO A 519 -5.18 25.44 -1.19
CA PRO A 519 -5.52 24.01 -1.12
C PRO A 519 -5.31 23.24 -2.44
N GLU A 520 -5.08 23.93 -3.58
CA GLU A 520 -4.77 23.27 -4.85
C GLU A 520 -3.29 22.87 -4.94
N THR A 521 -2.40 23.72 -4.43
CA THR A 521 -0.95 23.49 -4.45
C THR A 521 -0.41 22.96 -3.12
N HIS A 522 -1.22 22.97 -2.07
CA HIS A 522 -0.85 22.67 -0.68
C HIS A 522 0.31 23.52 -0.13
N LEU A 523 0.52 24.72 -0.67
CA LEU A 523 1.59 25.61 -0.27
C LEU A 523 1.08 26.79 0.56
N VAL A 524 1.92 27.23 1.52
CA VAL A 524 1.68 28.42 2.33
C VAL A 524 2.59 29.56 1.88
N VAL A 525 2.01 30.71 1.59
CA VAL A 525 2.72 31.97 1.38
C VAL A 525 2.65 32.79 2.66
N VAL A 526 3.78 33.36 3.10
CA VAL A 526 3.87 34.18 4.32
C VAL A 526 4.21 35.63 3.97
N THR A 527 3.47 36.56 4.57
CA THR A 527 3.83 37.99 4.56
C THR A 527 3.90 38.53 5.98
N THR A 528 4.80 39.49 6.24
CA THR A 528 5.04 40.08 7.56
C THR A 528 4.94 41.60 7.50
N GLU A 529 4.29 42.20 8.51
CA GLU A 529 4.16 43.67 8.70
C GLU A 529 4.65 44.11 10.08
#